data_ce9d90a9fc0e81e07ce3b0c15118bdfb
#
_entry.id   ce9d90a9fc0e81e07ce3b0c15118bdfb
#
_cell.length_a   1.000
_cell.length_b   1.000
_cell.length_c   1.000
_cell.angle_alpha   90.00
_cell.angle_beta   90.00
_cell.angle_gamma   90.00
#
_symmetry.space_group_name_H-M   'P 1'
#
loop_
_entity.id
_entity.type
_entity.pdbx_description
1 polymer ?
#
loop_
_entity_poly.entity_id
_entity_poly.type
_entity_poly.pdbx_seq_one_letter_code
_entity_poly.pdbx_strand_id
1 'polypeptide(L)'
;MSRCSALTQKAAFARQNVKMAEKISKKSTSVMKRSRVVAKAAVSVPTTLKAGVVTGQDFIDVMNHARHHGYAIPAVNCTMSSVTNACLEAAKEANAPMIIQFSHGGGLNFAGKGLSNDDQKAAVAGCVAEALRVRELAKLYGVPVILHTDHCAKNLLGWFDGLLEANEKYFKENGEPLFTSHMLDLSEEPIEENLEICQKYLKRMKAINCFLEMEIGITGGEEDGVDNSDVAPEDLYSKPEEIHDVYKALQPIAPDFYSIAAAFGNVHGVYAPGNVKLTPTILGNAQKYIIEKEGITGQEKPVYFVFHGGSGSSRAEIREAI
;
A
#
# COMPACT_ATOMS: atom_id res chain seq x y z
N MET A 1 64.57 -0.20 14.04
CA MET A 1 63.97 0.31 12.79
C MET A 1 62.48 -0.08 12.66
N SER A 2 61.61 0.29 13.62
CA SER A 2 60.19 -0.16 13.45
C SER A 2 59.10 0.83 13.87
N ARG A 3 59.41 1.98 14.42
CA ARG A 3 58.37 3.00 14.77
C ARG A 3 58.10 4.04 13.67
N CYS A 4 59.05 4.29 12.78
CA CYS A 4 58.90 5.30 11.71
C CYS A 4 58.02 4.81 10.55
N SER A 5 58.03 3.51 10.23
CA SER A 5 57.27 2.95 9.11
C SER A 5 55.75 2.87 9.40
N ALA A 6 55.38 2.63 10.67
CA ALA A 6 53.99 2.54 11.07
C ALA A 6 53.26 3.90 11.11
N LEU A 7 53.99 4.98 11.42
CA LEU A 7 53.48 6.36 11.38
C LEU A 7 53.25 6.84 9.93
N THR A 8 54.14 6.47 9.02
CA THR A 8 53.98 6.81 7.61
C THR A 8 52.81 6.08 6.94
N GLN A 9 52.58 4.81 7.28
CA GLN A 9 51.42 4.07 6.79
C GLN A 9 50.10 4.61 7.33
N LYS A 10 50.02 4.96 8.62
CA LYS A 10 48.82 5.58 9.20
C LYS A 10 48.50 6.94 8.57
N ALA A 11 49.51 7.77 8.30
CA ALA A 11 49.33 9.05 7.64
C ALA A 11 48.86 8.89 6.17
N ALA A 12 49.38 7.88 5.44
CA ALA A 12 48.92 7.57 4.08
C ALA A 12 47.48 7.08 4.04
N PHE A 13 47.10 6.22 4.97
CA PHE A 13 45.73 5.71 5.08
C PHE A 13 44.72 6.81 5.47
N ALA A 14 45.08 7.71 6.38
CA ALA A 14 44.25 8.87 6.73
C ALA A 14 44.09 9.84 5.52
N ARG A 15 45.11 10.11 4.74
CA ARG A 15 45.03 10.94 3.51
C ARG A 15 44.18 10.28 2.42
N GLN A 16 44.19 8.97 2.32
CA GLN A 16 43.37 8.22 1.36
C GLN A 16 41.86 8.27 1.74
N ASN A 17 41.57 8.16 3.02
CA ASN A 17 40.18 8.27 3.55
C ASN A 17 39.62 9.70 3.38
N VAL A 18 40.44 10.73 3.59
CA VAL A 18 40.00 12.14 3.37
C VAL A 18 39.73 12.38 1.87
N LYS A 19 40.60 11.91 0.96
CA LYS A 19 40.35 12.02 -0.48
C LYS A 19 39.11 11.23 -0.94
N MET A 20 38.85 10.10 -0.32
CA MET A 20 37.64 9.29 -0.59
C MET A 20 36.38 9.97 -0.10
N ALA A 21 36.40 10.58 1.09
CA ALA A 21 35.30 11.36 1.65
C ALA A 21 35.00 12.62 0.81
N GLU A 22 36.05 13.33 0.34
CA GLU A 22 35.87 14.47 -0.57
C GLU A 22 35.33 14.06 -1.95
N LYS A 23 35.69 12.88 -2.46
CA LYS A 23 35.19 12.34 -3.72
C LYS A 23 33.71 11.92 -3.60
N ILE A 24 33.32 11.36 -2.44
CA ILE A 24 31.93 11.02 -2.11
C ILE A 24 31.11 12.31 -1.95
N SER A 25 31.62 13.31 -1.23
CA SER A 25 30.95 14.60 -1.05
C SER A 25 30.73 15.33 -2.40
N LYS A 26 31.75 15.35 -3.28
CA LYS A 26 31.65 15.98 -4.63
C LYS A 26 30.70 15.20 -5.56
N LYS A 27 30.55 13.87 -5.40
CA LYS A 27 29.60 13.06 -6.15
C LYS A 27 28.16 13.26 -5.63
N SER A 28 27.97 13.42 -4.31
CA SER A 28 26.66 13.65 -3.74
C SER A 28 26.07 15.04 -4.09
N THR A 29 26.92 16.06 -4.22
CA THR A 29 26.46 17.40 -4.63
C THR A 29 26.15 17.51 -6.13
N SER A 30 26.64 16.58 -6.98
CA SER A 30 26.29 16.56 -8.40
C SER A 30 25.01 15.77 -8.72
N VAL A 31 24.54 14.92 -7.80
CA VAL A 31 23.33 14.10 -7.98
C VAL A 31 22.07 14.79 -7.48
N MET A 32 22.19 15.86 -6.70
CA MET A 32 21.04 16.67 -6.29
C MET A 32 20.79 17.90 -7.19
N LYS A 33 20.86 17.77 -8.49
CA LYS A 33 19.96 18.58 -9.33
C LYS A 33 18.62 17.87 -9.29
N ARG A 34 17.77 18.28 -8.32
CA ARG A 34 16.33 18.00 -8.35
C ARG A 34 15.86 18.39 -9.75
N SER A 35 15.64 17.42 -10.62
CA SER A 35 14.78 17.64 -11.77
C SER A 35 13.43 18.03 -11.16
N ARG A 36 13.10 19.33 -11.20
CA ARG A 36 11.72 19.73 -11.06
C ARG A 36 10.97 19.00 -12.16
N VAL A 37 10.38 17.87 -11.82
CA VAL A 37 9.28 17.34 -12.59
C VAL A 37 8.23 18.42 -12.47
N VAL A 38 8.08 19.21 -13.53
CA VAL A 38 6.94 20.11 -13.67
C VAL A 38 5.76 19.17 -13.79
N ALA A 39 5.12 18.89 -12.65
CA ALA A 39 3.85 18.23 -12.63
C ALA A 39 2.92 19.13 -13.47
N LYS A 40 2.43 18.62 -14.60
CA LYS A 40 1.23 19.17 -15.23
C LYS A 40 0.20 19.33 -14.13
N ALA A 41 -0.45 20.48 -14.09
CA ALA A 41 -1.37 20.97 -13.08
C ALA A 41 -1.84 19.87 -12.14
N ALA A 42 -1.28 19.85 -10.92
CA ALA A 42 -1.72 18.93 -9.88
C ALA A 42 -3.22 19.08 -9.77
N VAL A 43 -3.96 17.97 -9.89
CA VAL A 43 -5.37 17.98 -9.52
C VAL A 43 -5.34 18.34 -8.03
N SER A 44 -5.70 19.59 -7.72
CA SER A 44 -5.68 20.04 -6.33
C SER A 44 -6.72 19.24 -5.56
N VAL A 45 -6.34 18.74 -4.39
CA VAL A 45 -7.33 18.18 -3.45
C VAL A 45 -8.39 19.24 -3.24
N PRO A 46 -9.67 18.95 -3.49
CA PRO A 46 -10.73 19.91 -3.23
C PRO A 46 -10.68 20.31 -1.75
N THR A 47 -10.94 21.58 -1.49
CA THR A 47 -11.10 22.10 -0.12
C THR A 47 -12.24 21.42 0.66
N THR A 48 -13.04 20.58 -0.03
CA THR A 48 -14.14 19.80 0.52
C THR A 48 -13.71 18.47 1.13
N LEU A 49 -12.52 17.94 0.78
CA LEU A 49 -12.03 16.69 1.39
C LEU A 49 -11.46 16.97 2.77
N LYS A 50 -11.85 16.14 3.73
CA LYS A 50 -11.41 16.27 5.12
C LYS A 50 -9.91 16.03 5.23
N ALA A 51 -9.20 16.92 5.92
CA ALA A 51 -7.80 16.74 6.27
C ALA A 51 -7.64 15.81 7.47
N GLY A 52 -6.52 15.10 7.52
CA GLY A 52 -6.24 14.09 8.54
C GLY A 52 -6.54 12.69 8.06
N VAL A 53 -6.63 11.74 8.97
CA VAL A 53 -7.00 10.35 8.62
C VAL A 53 -8.48 10.32 8.25
N VAL A 54 -8.77 9.88 7.03
CA VAL A 54 -10.13 9.79 6.48
C VAL A 54 -10.69 8.38 6.68
N THR A 55 -11.97 8.29 7.06
CA THR A 55 -12.66 7.01 7.31
C THR A 55 -14.12 7.10 6.85
N GLY A 56 -14.78 5.96 6.68
CA GLY A 56 -16.20 5.94 6.29
C GLY A 56 -16.48 6.74 5.03
N GLN A 57 -17.43 7.66 5.07
CA GLN A 57 -17.83 8.46 3.91
C GLN A 57 -16.71 9.39 3.42
N ASP A 58 -15.94 10.02 4.33
CA ASP A 58 -14.81 10.87 3.96
C ASP A 58 -13.76 10.11 3.11
N PHE A 59 -13.54 8.82 3.42
CA PHE A 59 -12.67 7.95 2.62
C PHE A 59 -13.29 7.64 1.24
N ILE A 60 -14.57 7.29 1.18
CA ILE A 60 -15.26 7.04 -0.09
C ILE A 60 -15.25 8.29 -0.98
N ASP A 61 -15.37 9.48 -0.41
CA ASP A 61 -15.27 10.73 -1.15
C ASP A 61 -13.88 10.94 -1.77
N VAL A 62 -12.80 10.56 -1.05
CA VAL A 62 -11.42 10.56 -1.59
C VAL A 62 -11.29 9.58 -2.75
N MET A 63 -11.81 8.35 -2.60
CA MET A 63 -11.77 7.31 -3.63
C MET A 63 -12.57 7.72 -4.88
N ASN A 64 -13.77 8.28 -4.69
CA ASN A 64 -14.59 8.80 -5.78
C ASN A 64 -13.92 9.98 -6.49
N HIS A 65 -13.26 10.85 -5.74
CA HIS A 65 -12.50 11.95 -6.32
C HIS A 65 -11.37 11.43 -7.22
N ALA A 66 -10.61 10.41 -6.75
CA ALA A 66 -9.56 9.78 -7.54
C ALA A 66 -10.13 9.11 -8.81
N ARG A 67 -11.23 8.34 -8.67
CA ARG A 67 -11.95 7.70 -9.78
C ARG A 67 -12.41 8.71 -10.83
N HIS A 68 -13.05 9.79 -10.40
CA HIS A 68 -13.60 10.81 -11.28
C HIS A 68 -12.51 11.59 -12.04
N HIS A 69 -11.38 11.85 -11.41
CA HIS A 69 -10.29 12.62 -12.00
C HIS A 69 -9.21 11.76 -12.66
N GLY A 70 -9.32 10.41 -12.62
CA GLY A 70 -8.42 9.47 -13.27
C GLY A 70 -6.99 9.54 -12.73
N TYR A 71 -6.82 9.45 -11.40
CA TYR A 71 -5.52 9.29 -10.78
C TYR A 71 -5.53 8.18 -9.72
N ALA A 72 -4.37 7.53 -9.51
CA ALA A 72 -4.17 6.60 -8.41
C ALA A 72 -3.61 7.32 -7.17
N ILE A 73 -4.01 6.86 -5.99
CA ILE A 73 -3.47 7.33 -4.72
C ILE A 73 -2.25 6.45 -4.40
N PRO A 74 -1.05 7.04 -4.22
CA PRO A 74 0.13 6.25 -3.90
C PRO A 74 0.04 5.67 -2.49
N ALA A 75 0.38 4.38 -2.35
CA ALA A 75 0.48 3.66 -1.10
C ALA A 75 1.96 3.40 -0.78
N VAL A 76 2.37 3.72 0.44
CA VAL A 76 3.76 3.57 0.86
C VAL A 76 3.85 2.77 2.15
N ASN A 77 4.55 1.63 2.09
CA ASN A 77 4.91 0.84 3.26
C ASN A 77 5.87 1.62 4.15
N CYS A 78 5.40 2.01 5.31
CA CYS A 78 6.17 2.72 6.32
C CYS A 78 6.63 1.74 7.38
N THR A 79 7.93 1.66 7.60
CA THR A 79 8.55 0.77 8.60
C THR A 79 9.22 1.55 9.74
N MET A 80 9.27 2.88 9.64
CA MET A 80 9.84 3.76 10.66
C MET A 80 9.22 5.17 10.55
N SER A 81 9.19 5.88 11.66
CA SER A 81 8.57 7.21 11.77
C SER A 81 9.16 8.27 10.84
N SER A 82 10.43 8.14 10.45
CA SER A 82 11.05 9.05 9.48
C SER A 82 10.47 8.88 8.06
N VAL A 83 10.13 7.64 7.66
CA VAL A 83 9.46 7.37 6.38
C VAL A 83 8.04 7.94 6.41
N THR A 84 7.31 7.71 7.50
CA THR A 84 5.97 8.28 7.70
C THR A 84 5.98 9.81 7.59
N ASN A 85 6.97 10.48 8.22
CA ASN A 85 7.10 11.94 8.11
C ASN A 85 7.35 12.37 6.66
N ALA A 86 8.27 11.70 5.95
CA ALA A 86 8.56 12.02 4.56
C ALA A 86 7.32 11.86 3.65
N CYS A 87 6.47 10.86 3.90
CA CYS A 87 5.20 10.68 3.19
C CYS A 87 4.23 11.83 3.46
N LEU A 88 4.06 12.24 4.72
CA LEU A 88 3.20 13.37 5.09
C LEU A 88 3.70 14.69 4.50
N GLU A 89 5.01 14.93 4.51
CA GLU A 89 5.66 16.09 3.88
C GLU A 89 5.41 16.11 2.37
N ALA A 90 5.61 14.97 1.69
CA ALA A 90 5.39 14.83 0.26
C ALA A 90 3.90 15.04 -0.11
N ALA A 91 2.97 14.47 0.66
CA ALA A 91 1.54 14.67 0.46
C ALA A 91 1.15 16.13 0.58
N LYS A 92 1.68 16.83 1.60
CA LYS A 92 1.46 18.27 1.77
C LYS A 92 2.07 19.10 0.63
N GLU A 93 3.30 18.79 0.21
CA GLU A 93 3.97 19.49 -0.91
C GLU A 93 3.19 19.29 -2.21
N ALA A 94 2.69 18.08 -2.45
CA ALA A 94 1.88 17.73 -3.62
C ALA A 94 0.42 18.22 -3.53
N ASN A 95 -0.04 18.59 -2.35
CA ASN A 95 -1.45 18.85 -2.05
C ASN A 95 -2.34 17.68 -2.54
N ALA A 96 -2.01 16.46 -2.15
CA ALA A 96 -2.62 15.24 -2.63
C ALA A 96 -2.89 14.25 -1.48
N PRO A 97 -3.91 13.36 -1.61
CA PRO A 97 -4.10 12.27 -0.66
C PRO A 97 -2.95 11.28 -0.73
N MET A 98 -2.72 10.56 0.39
CA MET A 98 -1.68 9.56 0.53
C MET A 98 -2.21 8.35 1.31
N ILE A 99 -1.85 7.14 0.89
CA ILE A 99 -2.02 5.93 1.68
C ILE A 99 -0.71 5.68 2.43
N ILE A 100 -0.77 5.72 3.75
CA ILE A 100 0.28 5.27 4.65
C ILE A 100 -0.11 3.88 5.12
N GLN A 101 0.71 2.89 4.79
CA GLN A 101 0.40 1.50 5.10
C GLN A 101 1.49 0.82 5.92
N PHE A 102 1.08 -0.21 6.67
CA PHE A 102 1.95 -0.99 7.53
C PHE A 102 1.79 -2.46 7.19
N SER A 103 2.89 -3.13 6.84
CA SER A 103 2.92 -4.58 6.77
C SER A 103 3.11 -5.18 8.17
N HIS A 104 2.94 -6.49 8.30
CA HIS A 104 3.24 -7.23 9.52
C HIS A 104 4.68 -6.97 9.99
N GLY A 105 5.65 -7.06 9.08
CA GLY A 105 7.07 -6.77 9.36
C GLY A 105 7.30 -5.32 9.76
N GLY A 106 6.58 -4.37 9.14
CA GLY A 106 6.57 -2.97 9.52
C GLY A 106 6.10 -2.75 10.95
N GLY A 107 5.00 -3.42 11.33
CA GLY A 107 4.48 -3.40 12.71
C GLY A 107 5.49 -3.91 13.73
N LEU A 108 6.16 -5.02 13.44
CA LEU A 108 7.25 -5.54 14.29
C LEU A 108 8.41 -4.54 14.43
N ASN A 109 8.75 -3.84 13.35
CA ASN A 109 9.82 -2.85 13.40
C ASN A 109 9.44 -1.63 14.26
N PHE A 110 8.21 -1.16 14.19
CA PHE A 110 7.69 -0.10 15.07
C PHE A 110 7.66 -0.53 16.55
N ALA A 111 7.30 -1.77 16.84
CA ALA A 111 7.32 -2.32 18.20
C ALA A 111 8.74 -2.46 18.75
N GLY A 112 9.69 -2.69 17.86
CA GLY A 112 11.10 -2.91 18.22
C GLY A 112 11.41 -4.37 18.55
N LYS A 113 12.66 -4.76 18.30
CA LYS A 113 13.14 -6.16 18.38
C LYS A 113 13.22 -6.73 19.80
N GLY A 114 12.96 -5.93 20.85
CA GLY A 114 13.01 -6.35 22.24
C GLY A 114 11.72 -7.02 22.75
N LEU A 115 10.66 -7.03 21.95
CA LEU A 115 9.37 -7.61 22.31
C LEU A 115 9.20 -8.99 21.65
N SER A 116 8.60 -9.93 22.40
CA SER A 116 8.08 -11.17 21.81
C SER A 116 6.85 -10.88 20.98
N ASN A 117 6.68 -11.59 19.87
CA ASN A 117 5.49 -11.50 19.02
C ASN A 117 4.51 -12.65 19.28
N ASP A 118 4.47 -13.18 20.49
CA ASP A 118 3.49 -14.22 20.85
C ASP A 118 2.07 -13.69 20.64
N ASP A 119 1.23 -14.49 20.00
CA ASP A 119 -0.15 -14.10 19.62
C ASP A 119 -0.20 -12.81 18.78
N GLN A 120 0.85 -12.52 17.99
CA GLN A 120 0.97 -11.32 17.13
C GLN A 120 0.95 -9.98 17.91
N LYS A 121 1.13 -10.00 19.22
CA LYS A 121 0.97 -8.81 20.10
C LYS A 121 1.92 -7.67 19.75
N ALA A 122 3.19 -7.97 19.44
CA ALA A 122 4.15 -6.93 19.10
C ALA A 122 3.82 -6.28 17.75
N ALA A 123 3.49 -7.07 16.74
CA ALA A 123 3.13 -6.55 15.42
C ALA A 123 1.87 -5.68 15.49
N VAL A 124 0.83 -6.12 16.23
CA VAL A 124 -0.38 -5.32 16.46
C VAL A 124 -0.05 -4.02 17.19
N ALA A 125 0.69 -4.10 18.30
CA ALA A 125 1.03 -2.93 19.11
C ALA A 125 1.83 -1.88 18.33
N GLY A 126 2.78 -2.32 17.49
CA GLY A 126 3.56 -1.42 16.65
C GLY A 126 2.71 -0.69 15.61
N CYS A 127 1.82 -1.41 14.91
CA CYS A 127 0.88 -0.79 13.98
C CYS A 127 -0.06 0.19 14.66
N VAL A 128 -0.62 -0.17 15.82
CA VAL A 128 -1.52 0.69 16.60
C VAL A 128 -0.82 1.97 17.07
N ALA A 129 0.40 1.85 17.61
CA ALA A 129 1.17 3.00 18.08
C ALA A 129 1.48 3.99 16.95
N GLU A 130 1.91 3.49 15.79
CA GLU A 130 2.20 4.36 14.64
C GLU A 130 0.91 4.93 14.03
N ALA A 131 -0.18 4.18 13.99
CA ALA A 131 -1.48 4.68 13.53
C ALA A 131 -1.97 5.86 14.38
N LEU A 132 -1.88 5.77 15.70
CA LEU A 132 -2.20 6.88 16.62
C LEU A 132 -1.31 8.09 16.36
N ARG A 133 -0.01 7.87 16.15
CA ARG A 133 0.93 8.94 15.81
C ARG A 133 0.55 9.63 14.48
N VAL A 134 0.21 8.87 13.44
CA VAL A 134 -0.20 9.43 12.16
C VAL A 134 -1.49 10.22 12.30
N ARG A 135 -2.46 9.75 13.08
CA ARG A 135 -3.72 10.46 13.33
C ARG A 135 -3.50 11.85 13.94
N GLU A 136 -2.55 11.98 14.85
CA GLU A 136 -2.20 13.28 15.44
C GLU A 136 -1.53 14.22 14.43
N LEU A 137 -0.61 13.70 13.63
CA LEU A 137 0.19 14.51 12.71
C LEU A 137 -0.56 14.88 11.42
N ALA A 138 -1.33 13.97 10.84
CA ALA A 138 -1.99 14.16 9.54
C ALA A 138 -2.89 15.39 9.51
N LYS A 139 -3.58 15.68 10.60
CA LYS A 139 -4.41 16.89 10.77
C LYS A 139 -3.59 18.18 10.59
N LEU A 140 -2.35 18.19 11.11
CA LEU A 140 -1.45 19.34 11.05
C LEU A 140 -0.84 19.53 9.66
N TYR A 141 -0.68 18.43 8.91
CA TYR A 141 -0.24 18.49 7.52
C TYR A 141 -1.33 19.00 6.58
N GLY A 142 -2.60 18.90 6.96
CA GLY A 142 -3.73 19.48 6.23
C GLY A 142 -4.09 18.74 4.94
N VAL A 143 -3.76 17.45 4.84
CA VAL A 143 -4.03 16.59 3.67
C VAL A 143 -4.83 15.36 4.10
N PRO A 144 -5.65 14.77 3.20
CA PRO A 144 -6.29 13.49 3.45
C PRO A 144 -5.26 12.37 3.52
N VAL A 145 -5.33 11.55 4.57
CA VAL A 145 -4.46 10.39 4.76
C VAL A 145 -5.32 9.15 4.95
N ILE A 146 -4.99 8.10 4.24
CA ILE A 146 -5.59 6.78 4.36
C ILE A 146 -4.61 5.94 5.18
N LEU A 147 -5.04 5.43 6.33
CA LEU A 147 -4.28 4.46 7.12
C LEU A 147 -4.69 3.06 6.74
N HIS A 148 -3.74 2.29 6.24
CA HIS A 148 -3.96 0.95 5.73
C HIS A 148 -3.02 -0.06 6.37
N THR A 149 -3.40 -1.33 6.42
CA THR A 149 -2.48 -2.44 6.68
C THR A 149 -2.43 -3.35 5.48
N ASP A 150 -1.20 -3.67 5.09
CA ASP A 150 -0.84 -4.32 3.86
C ASP A 150 -0.74 -5.84 4.04
N HIS A 151 -0.78 -6.60 2.98
CA HIS A 151 -0.75 -8.06 2.86
C HIS A 151 -0.88 -8.87 4.15
N CYS A 152 -2.05 -9.43 4.39
CA CYS A 152 -2.30 -10.38 5.46
C CYS A 152 -2.64 -11.75 4.88
N ALA A 153 -1.63 -12.61 4.74
CA ALA A 153 -1.82 -14.00 4.34
C ALA A 153 -2.57 -14.79 5.41
N LYS A 154 -3.10 -15.96 5.06
CA LYS A 154 -3.91 -16.81 5.95
C LYS A 154 -3.24 -17.15 7.28
N ASN A 155 -1.93 -17.39 7.27
CA ASN A 155 -1.15 -17.66 8.49
C ASN A 155 -1.01 -16.44 9.42
N LEU A 156 -1.33 -15.25 8.94
CA LEU A 156 -1.29 -13.97 9.68
C LEU A 156 -2.68 -13.51 10.15
N LEU A 157 -3.74 -14.31 9.99
CA LEU A 157 -5.09 -13.93 10.43
C LEU A 157 -5.18 -13.55 11.91
N GLY A 158 -4.31 -14.11 12.77
CA GLY A 158 -4.21 -13.66 14.17
C GLY A 158 -3.75 -12.21 14.33
N TRP A 159 -2.87 -11.72 13.43
CA TRP A 159 -2.50 -10.30 13.37
C TRP A 159 -3.66 -9.45 12.89
N PHE A 160 -4.38 -9.89 11.86
CA PHE A 160 -5.57 -9.21 11.35
C PHE A 160 -6.65 -9.08 12.43
N ASP A 161 -6.93 -10.16 13.16
CA ASP A 161 -7.90 -10.16 14.28
C ASP A 161 -7.51 -9.14 15.34
N GLY A 162 -6.23 -9.10 15.75
CA GLY A 162 -5.76 -8.14 16.75
C GLY A 162 -5.86 -6.69 16.29
N LEU A 163 -5.60 -6.41 15.00
CA LEU A 163 -5.79 -5.08 14.40
C LEU A 163 -7.26 -4.71 14.34
N LEU A 164 -8.12 -5.63 13.95
CA LEU A 164 -9.56 -5.38 13.86
C LEU A 164 -10.18 -5.17 15.25
N GLU A 165 -9.75 -5.91 16.28
CA GLU A 165 -10.14 -5.66 17.67
C GLU A 165 -9.70 -4.26 18.15
N ALA A 166 -8.49 -3.83 17.80
CA ALA A 166 -8.03 -2.47 18.10
C ALA A 166 -8.88 -1.41 17.38
N ASN A 167 -9.25 -1.66 16.12
CA ASN A 167 -10.16 -0.82 15.34
C ASN A 167 -11.54 -0.73 15.96
N GLU A 168 -12.15 -1.87 16.35
CA GLU A 168 -13.46 -1.95 16.99
C GLU A 168 -13.47 -1.21 18.34
N LYS A 169 -12.39 -1.38 19.13
CA LYS A 169 -12.22 -0.65 20.39
C LYS A 169 -12.14 0.86 20.16
N TYR A 170 -11.30 1.29 19.24
CA TYR A 170 -11.14 2.71 18.91
C TYR A 170 -12.44 3.32 18.39
N PHE A 171 -13.17 2.59 17.54
CA PHE A 171 -14.48 3.00 17.02
C PHE A 171 -15.49 3.21 18.16
N LYS A 172 -15.54 2.31 19.13
CA LYS A 172 -16.43 2.42 20.30
C LYS A 172 -16.14 3.68 21.13
N GLU A 173 -14.87 4.08 21.21
CA GLU A 173 -14.44 5.21 22.01
C GLU A 173 -14.52 6.55 21.26
N ASN A 174 -14.34 6.56 19.93
CA ASN A 174 -14.15 7.77 19.13
C ASN A 174 -15.20 7.98 18.03
N GLY A 175 -16.04 6.96 17.72
CA GLY A 175 -17.05 7.02 16.65
C GLY A 175 -16.49 6.84 15.23
N GLU A 176 -15.18 6.58 15.10
CA GLU A 176 -14.49 6.29 13.84
C GLU A 176 -13.44 5.20 14.05
N PRO A 177 -13.12 4.35 13.04
CA PRO A 177 -12.11 3.31 13.19
C PRO A 177 -10.70 3.92 13.28
N LEU A 178 -9.76 3.20 13.92
CA LEU A 178 -8.35 3.61 14.02
C LEU A 178 -7.67 3.62 12.64
N PHE A 179 -7.87 2.54 11.88
CA PHE A 179 -7.41 2.39 10.50
C PHE A 179 -8.55 2.62 9.53
N THR A 180 -8.27 3.19 8.37
CA THR A 180 -9.22 3.35 7.28
C THR A 180 -9.60 2.01 6.66
N SER A 181 -8.59 1.15 6.45
CA SER A 181 -8.71 -0.10 5.70
C SER A 181 -7.68 -1.13 6.13
N HIS A 182 -7.99 -2.38 5.82
CA HIS A 182 -7.08 -3.53 5.98
C HIS A 182 -7.13 -4.39 4.72
N MET A 183 -6.00 -5.05 4.39
CA MET A 183 -5.92 -6.00 3.30
C MET A 183 -5.91 -7.44 3.82
N LEU A 184 -6.70 -8.30 3.16
CA LEU A 184 -6.60 -9.75 3.23
C LEU A 184 -6.01 -10.25 1.92
N ASP A 185 -4.84 -10.83 1.99
CA ASP A 185 -4.19 -11.50 0.88
C ASP A 185 -4.34 -13.02 1.02
N LEU A 186 -5.39 -13.52 0.41
CA LEU A 186 -5.73 -14.95 0.36
C LEU A 186 -5.63 -15.47 -1.07
N SER A 187 -4.79 -14.85 -1.90
CA SER A 187 -4.59 -15.19 -3.31
C SER A 187 -4.03 -16.59 -3.52
N GLU A 188 -3.33 -17.14 -2.53
CA GLU A 188 -2.82 -18.52 -2.54
C GLU A 188 -3.89 -19.57 -2.17
N GLU A 189 -5.05 -19.15 -1.64
CA GLU A 189 -6.13 -20.06 -1.25
C GLU A 189 -7.12 -20.26 -2.39
N PRO A 190 -7.87 -21.39 -2.41
CA PRO A 190 -8.98 -21.56 -3.32
C PRO A 190 -9.96 -20.39 -3.25
N ILE A 191 -10.49 -19.94 -4.39
CA ILE A 191 -11.33 -18.75 -4.46
C ILE A 191 -12.54 -18.81 -3.51
N GLU A 192 -13.13 -19.97 -3.33
CA GLU A 192 -14.26 -20.17 -2.44
C GLU A 192 -13.89 -19.91 -0.98
N GLU A 193 -12.70 -20.38 -0.55
CA GLU A 193 -12.19 -20.13 0.80
C GLU A 193 -11.82 -18.67 1.00
N ASN A 194 -11.15 -18.06 0.01
CA ASN A 194 -10.82 -16.64 0.01
C ASN A 194 -12.09 -15.80 0.20
N LEU A 195 -13.13 -16.04 -0.60
CA LEU A 195 -14.39 -15.32 -0.53
C LEU A 195 -15.12 -15.53 0.79
N GLU A 196 -15.13 -16.76 1.34
CA GLU A 196 -15.75 -17.04 2.64
C GLU A 196 -15.10 -16.24 3.76
N ILE A 197 -13.77 -16.23 3.79
CA ILE A 197 -13.02 -15.48 4.81
C ILE A 197 -13.22 -13.97 4.61
N CYS A 198 -13.11 -13.46 3.39
CA CYS A 198 -13.33 -12.05 3.10
C CYS A 198 -14.75 -11.59 3.49
N GLN A 199 -15.78 -12.38 3.21
CA GLN A 199 -17.16 -12.08 3.61
C GLN A 199 -17.32 -12.02 5.14
N LYS A 200 -16.67 -12.93 5.86
CA LYS A 200 -16.70 -12.96 7.33
C LYS A 200 -16.12 -11.67 7.91
N TYR A 201 -14.95 -11.28 7.44
CA TYR A 201 -14.28 -10.07 7.95
C TYR A 201 -14.94 -8.78 7.46
N LEU A 202 -15.40 -8.72 6.21
CA LEU A 202 -16.09 -7.55 5.67
C LEU A 202 -17.32 -7.16 6.47
N LYS A 203 -18.09 -8.16 6.99
CA LYS A 203 -19.24 -7.91 7.86
C LYS A 203 -18.84 -7.18 9.15
N ARG A 204 -17.73 -7.59 9.79
CA ARG A 204 -17.20 -6.92 10.98
C ARG A 204 -16.68 -5.51 10.63
N MET A 205 -15.90 -5.40 9.55
CA MET A 205 -15.30 -4.15 9.11
C MET A 205 -16.36 -3.12 8.72
N LYS A 206 -17.41 -3.53 8.01
CA LYS A 206 -18.51 -2.64 7.63
C LYS A 206 -19.24 -2.05 8.84
N ALA A 207 -19.39 -2.82 9.91
CA ALA A 207 -20.05 -2.36 11.14
C ALA A 207 -19.33 -1.17 11.81
N ILE A 208 -18.04 -1.00 11.55
CA ILE A 208 -17.21 0.08 12.08
C ILE A 208 -16.73 1.07 10.99
N ASN A 209 -17.29 1.01 9.78
CA ASN A 209 -16.87 1.83 8.65
C ASN A 209 -15.38 1.67 8.26
N CYS A 210 -14.84 0.46 8.41
CA CYS A 210 -13.51 0.08 7.96
C CYS A 210 -13.61 -0.60 6.58
N PHE A 211 -12.76 -0.23 5.64
CA PHE A 211 -12.78 -0.70 4.25
C PHE A 211 -11.91 -1.95 4.10
N LEU A 212 -12.33 -2.91 3.26
CA LEU A 212 -11.57 -4.12 2.96
C LEU A 212 -10.86 -3.99 1.62
N GLU A 213 -9.58 -4.32 1.59
CA GLU A 213 -8.87 -4.69 0.38
C GLU A 213 -8.71 -6.21 0.35
N MET A 214 -8.99 -6.84 -0.79
CA MET A 214 -8.78 -8.27 -0.96
C MET A 214 -8.01 -8.56 -2.24
N GLU A 215 -7.27 -9.65 -2.29
CA GLU A 215 -6.47 -10.05 -3.44
C GLU A 215 -6.99 -11.32 -4.09
N ILE A 216 -6.97 -11.34 -5.43
CA ILE A 216 -7.24 -12.51 -6.27
C ILE A 216 -6.24 -12.59 -7.42
N GLY A 217 -5.91 -13.82 -7.81
CA GLY A 217 -4.82 -14.09 -8.71
C GLY A 217 -3.48 -13.93 -8.00
N ILE A 218 -2.45 -14.54 -8.52
CA ILE A 218 -1.15 -14.55 -7.87
C ILE A 218 -0.32 -13.40 -8.43
N THR A 219 0.09 -12.47 -7.56
CA THR A 219 1.12 -11.50 -7.90
C THR A 219 2.47 -12.20 -7.83
N GLY A 220 3.21 -12.22 -8.94
CA GLY A 220 4.52 -12.88 -9.02
C GLY A 220 5.59 -12.19 -8.18
N GLY A 221 6.74 -12.83 -7.99
CA GLY A 221 7.88 -12.30 -7.28
C GLY A 221 7.91 -12.61 -5.78
N GLU A 222 8.72 -11.88 -5.01
CA GLU A 222 8.90 -12.10 -3.57
C GLU A 222 8.50 -10.83 -2.79
N GLU A 223 7.59 -10.99 -1.81
CA GLU A 223 7.23 -9.94 -0.86
C GLU A 223 6.85 -10.54 0.50
N ASP A 224 7.30 -9.90 1.58
CA ASP A 224 7.03 -10.25 2.98
C ASP A 224 7.22 -11.75 3.34
N GLY A 225 8.14 -12.43 2.61
CA GLY A 225 8.51 -13.83 2.84
C GLY A 225 7.68 -14.85 2.05
N VAL A 226 6.83 -14.39 1.14
CA VAL A 226 6.15 -15.22 0.13
C VAL A 226 6.91 -15.09 -1.17
N ASP A 227 7.34 -16.22 -1.75
CA ASP A 227 8.11 -16.29 -3.02
C ASP A 227 7.26 -16.92 -4.11
N ASN A 228 6.74 -16.10 -5.02
CA ASN A 228 5.94 -16.46 -6.17
C ASN A 228 6.74 -16.32 -7.49
N SER A 229 8.07 -16.42 -7.42
CA SER A 229 8.94 -16.23 -8.59
C SER A 229 8.78 -17.34 -9.66
N ASP A 230 8.33 -18.52 -9.26
CA ASP A 230 8.18 -19.71 -10.12
C ASP A 230 6.73 -19.95 -10.59
N VAL A 231 5.80 -19.00 -10.33
CA VAL A 231 4.39 -19.11 -10.76
C VAL A 231 4.29 -19.13 -12.29
N ALA A 232 3.41 -19.99 -12.82
CA ALA A 232 3.21 -20.08 -14.25
C ALA A 232 2.66 -18.75 -14.83
N PRO A 233 3.14 -18.30 -15.99
CA PRO A 233 2.76 -17.00 -16.54
C PRO A 233 1.25 -16.81 -16.73
N GLU A 234 0.49 -17.87 -16.98
CA GLU A 234 -0.96 -17.83 -17.11
C GLU A 234 -1.70 -17.52 -15.82
N ASP A 235 -1.11 -17.87 -14.66
CA ASP A 235 -1.70 -17.65 -13.34
C ASP A 235 -1.45 -16.23 -12.79
N LEU A 236 -0.61 -15.46 -13.49
CA LEU A 236 -0.35 -14.04 -13.20
C LEU A 236 -1.42 -13.09 -13.76
N TYR A 237 -2.55 -13.61 -14.22
CA TYR A 237 -3.61 -12.81 -14.85
C TYR A 237 -4.99 -13.22 -14.34
N SER A 238 -5.63 -12.35 -13.56
CA SER A 238 -7.02 -12.55 -13.12
C SER A 238 -7.99 -12.48 -14.30
N LYS A 239 -9.05 -13.31 -14.25
CA LYS A 239 -10.10 -13.34 -15.27
C LYS A 239 -11.27 -12.43 -14.88
N PRO A 240 -11.97 -11.81 -15.85
CA PRO A 240 -13.15 -10.99 -15.56
C PRO A 240 -14.24 -11.75 -14.79
N GLU A 241 -14.37 -13.05 -15.00
CA GLU A 241 -15.31 -13.92 -14.31
C GLU A 241 -14.99 -14.04 -12.82
N GLU A 242 -13.72 -14.21 -12.48
CA GLU A 242 -13.24 -14.31 -11.08
C GLU A 242 -13.48 -12.99 -10.34
N ILE A 243 -13.19 -11.85 -10.98
CA ILE A 243 -13.45 -10.52 -10.45
C ILE A 243 -14.97 -10.29 -10.24
N HIS A 244 -15.80 -10.79 -11.15
CA HIS A 244 -17.24 -10.74 -11.02
C HIS A 244 -17.76 -11.63 -9.88
N ASP A 245 -17.14 -12.79 -9.63
CA ASP A 245 -17.49 -13.63 -8.48
C ASP A 245 -17.20 -12.91 -7.15
N VAL A 246 -16.08 -12.18 -7.06
CA VAL A 246 -15.81 -11.30 -5.91
C VAL A 246 -16.90 -10.23 -5.76
N TYR A 247 -17.26 -9.56 -6.88
CA TYR A 247 -18.32 -8.55 -6.87
C TYR A 247 -19.63 -9.11 -6.30
N LYS A 248 -20.09 -10.26 -6.82
CA LYS A 248 -21.32 -10.93 -6.33
C LYS A 248 -21.25 -11.31 -4.86
N ALA A 249 -20.06 -11.70 -4.39
CA ALA A 249 -19.88 -12.13 -3.01
C ALA A 249 -19.85 -10.96 -2.02
N LEU A 250 -19.20 -9.85 -2.37
CA LEU A 250 -18.93 -8.77 -1.43
C LEU A 250 -19.90 -7.59 -1.54
N GLN A 251 -20.37 -7.25 -2.75
CA GLN A 251 -21.25 -6.11 -2.99
C GLN A 251 -22.54 -6.13 -2.19
N PRO A 252 -23.25 -7.29 -1.99
CA PRO A 252 -24.45 -7.34 -1.15
C PRO A 252 -24.20 -7.11 0.33
N ILE A 253 -22.96 -7.35 0.81
CA ILE A 253 -22.59 -7.18 2.23
C ILE A 253 -22.26 -5.72 2.53
N ALA A 254 -21.45 -5.11 1.68
CA ALA A 254 -20.95 -3.76 1.87
C ALA A 254 -20.75 -3.07 0.52
N PRO A 255 -21.81 -2.50 -0.08
CA PRO A 255 -21.73 -1.82 -1.36
C PRO A 255 -20.64 -0.77 -1.37
N ASP A 256 -19.76 -0.83 -2.37
CA ASP A 256 -18.64 0.11 -2.59
C ASP A 256 -17.64 0.23 -1.41
N PHE A 257 -17.61 -0.75 -0.50
CA PHE A 257 -16.79 -0.70 0.70
C PHE A 257 -15.65 -1.73 0.68
N TYR A 258 -15.19 -2.08 -0.52
CA TYR A 258 -14.05 -2.96 -0.76
C TYR A 258 -13.33 -2.59 -2.05
N SER A 259 -12.08 -3.02 -2.18
CA SER A 259 -11.29 -2.99 -3.39
C SER A 259 -10.73 -4.38 -3.71
N ILE A 260 -10.31 -4.56 -4.95
CA ILE A 260 -9.74 -5.80 -5.44
C ILE A 260 -8.33 -5.52 -5.96
N ALA A 261 -7.34 -6.13 -5.35
CA ALA A 261 -6.02 -6.28 -5.91
C ALA A 261 -6.08 -7.47 -6.89
N ALA A 262 -6.12 -7.16 -8.18
CA ALA A 262 -6.21 -8.15 -9.24
C ALA A 262 -4.86 -8.31 -9.92
N ALA A 263 -4.48 -9.55 -10.24
CA ALA A 263 -3.28 -9.83 -11.00
C ALA A 263 -3.50 -9.50 -12.49
N PHE A 264 -2.61 -8.68 -13.06
CA PHE A 264 -2.62 -8.33 -14.48
C PHE A 264 -1.20 -8.33 -15.08
N GLY A 265 -0.34 -9.23 -14.58
CA GLY A 265 1.06 -9.38 -14.94
C GLY A 265 1.99 -8.52 -14.09
N ASN A 266 1.50 -7.97 -13.00
CA ASN A 266 2.28 -7.25 -12.00
C ASN A 266 3.11 -8.23 -11.15
N VAL A 267 4.25 -7.76 -10.66
CA VAL A 267 5.24 -8.60 -9.95
C VAL A 267 5.86 -7.80 -8.82
N HIS A 268 5.94 -8.39 -7.63
CA HIS A 268 6.63 -7.80 -6.49
C HIS A 268 8.16 -7.85 -6.66
N GLY A 269 8.86 -6.90 -6.04
CA GLY A 269 10.33 -6.82 -6.09
C GLY A 269 10.86 -5.88 -7.17
N VAL A 270 12.18 -5.92 -7.39
CA VAL A 270 12.87 -5.07 -8.36
C VAL A 270 13.21 -5.89 -9.60
N TYR A 271 12.51 -5.65 -10.69
CA TYR A 271 12.72 -6.34 -11.95
C TYR A 271 13.42 -5.46 -12.99
N ALA A 272 14.18 -6.11 -13.86
CA ALA A 272 14.72 -5.44 -15.03
C ALA A 272 13.56 -5.14 -16.02
N PRO A 273 13.55 -3.97 -16.66
CA PRO A 273 12.56 -3.68 -17.70
C PRO A 273 12.50 -4.78 -18.77
N GLY A 274 11.29 -5.25 -19.08
CA GLY A 274 11.05 -6.28 -20.07
C GLY A 274 10.85 -7.71 -19.53
N ASN A 275 11.07 -7.94 -18.23
CA ASN A 275 10.78 -9.24 -17.59
C ASN A 275 9.31 -9.37 -17.12
N VAL A 276 8.60 -8.26 -17.07
CA VAL A 276 7.19 -8.18 -16.66
C VAL A 276 6.39 -7.62 -17.80
N LYS A 277 5.29 -8.25 -18.15
CA LYS A 277 4.36 -7.75 -19.15
C LYS A 277 3.04 -7.41 -18.51
N LEU A 278 2.85 -6.15 -18.16
CA LEU A 278 1.56 -5.66 -17.67
C LEU A 278 0.50 -5.73 -18.78
N THR A 279 -0.70 -6.12 -18.39
CA THR A 279 -1.87 -6.15 -19.25
C THR A 279 -3.04 -5.41 -18.58
N PRO A 280 -2.95 -4.07 -18.42
CA PRO A 280 -3.95 -3.26 -17.69
C PRO A 280 -5.35 -3.34 -18.27
N THR A 281 -5.47 -3.74 -19.56
CA THR A 281 -6.77 -3.97 -20.23
C THR A 281 -7.65 -5.01 -19.50
N ILE A 282 -7.06 -5.90 -18.71
CA ILE A 282 -7.79 -6.86 -17.86
C ILE A 282 -8.72 -6.11 -16.91
N LEU A 283 -8.22 -5.07 -16.24
CA LEU A 283 -9.00 -4.27 -15.29
C LEU A 283 -10.20 -3.61 -15.96
N GLY A 284 -9.98 -3.00 -17.13
CA GLY A 284 -11.07 -2.39 -17.92
C GLY A 284 -12.09 -3.41 -18.45
N ASN A 285 -11.62 -4.60 -18.84
CA ASN A 285 -12.51 -5.68 -19.28
C ASN A 285 -13.37 -6.21 -18.14
N ALA A 286 -12.80 -6.36 -16.95
CA ALA A 286 -13.54 -6.77 -15.76
C ALA A 286 -14.63 -5.75 -15.38
N GLN A 287 -14.34 -4.44 -15.43
CA GLN A 287 -15.36 -3.40 -15.21
C GLN A 287 -16.53 -3.54 -16.19
N LYS A 288 -16.23 -3.69 -17.49
CA LYS A 288 -17.25 -3.88 -18.53
C LYS A 288 -18.06 -5.17 -18.34
N TYR A 289 -17.38 -6.26 -17.97
CA TYR A 289 -18.02 -7.55 -17.73
C TYR A 289 -19.04 -7.47 -16.58
N ILE A 290 -18.66 -6.83 -15.46
CA ILE A 290 -19.56 -6.62 -14.33
C ILE A 290 -20.76 -5.76 -14.72
N ILE A 291 -20.53 -4.65 -15.44
CA ILE A 291 -21.60 -3.76 -15.91
C ILE A 291 -22.60 -4.52 -16.76
N GLU A 292 -22.13 -5.34 -17.70
CA GLU A 292 -22.96 -6.13 -18.58
C GLU A 292 -23.76 -7.19 -17.83
N LYS A 293 -23.10 -7.93 -16.90
CA LYS A 293 -23.74 -9.03 -16.15
C LYS A 293 -24.77 -8.53 -15.13
N GLU A 294 -24.49 -7.41 -14.49
CA GLU A 294 -25.37 -6.86 -13.44
C GLU A 294 -26.35 -5.80 -13.96
N GLY A 295 -26.26 -5.43 -15.26
CA GLY A 295 -27.12 -4.41 -15.84
C GLY A 295 -26.90 -3.01 -15.25
N ILE A 296 -25.69 -2.69 -14.82
CA ILE A 296 -25.35 -1.41 -14.18
C ILE A 296 -25.47 -0.28 -15.21
N THR A 297 -26.15 0.79 -14.84
CA THR A 297 -26.27 1.99 -15.68
C THR A 297 -25.74 3.22 -14.94
N GLY A 298 -25.07 4.12 -15.66
CA GLY A 298 -24.58 5.39 -15.09
C GLY A 298 -23.29 5.30 -14.28
N GLN A 299 -22.67 4.11 -14.21
CA GLN A 299 -21.37 3.92 -13.56
C GLN A 299 -20.45 3.12 -14.50
N GLU A 300 -19.29 3.70 -14.83
CA GLU A 300 -18.32 3.08 -15.76
C GLU A 300 -17.30 2.18 -15.05
N LYS A 301 -17.08 2.40 -13.76
CA LYS A 301 -16.08 1.71 -12.93
C LYS A 301 -16.73 1.24 -11.61
N PRO A 302 -17.51 0.14 -11.61
CA PRO A 302 -18.23 -0.34 -10.43
C PRO A 302 -17.31 -0.87 -9.31
N VAL A 303 -16.04 -1.16 -9.59
CA VAL A 303 -15.09 -1.70 -8.61
C VAL A 303 -13.89 -0.78 -8.47
N TYR A 304 -13.35 -0.67 -7.25
CA TYR A 304 -12.02 -0.09 -7.01
C TYR A 304 -10.97 -1.17 -7.19
N PHE A 305 -9.94 -0.87 -7.97
CA PHE A 305 -8.78 -1.75 -8.12
C PHE A 305 -7.55 -1.21 -7.41
N VAL A 306 -6.70 -2.13 -6.97
CA VAL A 306 -5.38 -1.84 -6.42
C VAL A 306 -4.32 -2.44 -7.31
N PHE A 307 -3.22 -1.72 -7.49
CA PHE A 307 -2.06 -2.15 -8.25
C PHE A 307 -0.89 -2.40 -7.32
N HIS A 308 -0.60 -3.67 -7.04
CA HIS A 308 0.61 -4.11 -6.37
C HIS A 308 1.73 -4.38 -7.37
N GLY A 309 2.99 -4.37 -6.90
CA GLY A 309 4.13 -4.81 -7.74
C GLY A 309 4.44 -3.92 -8.94
N GLY A 310 4.35 -2.60 -8.79
CA GLY A 310 4.63 -1.65 -9.86
C GLY A 310 6.11 -1.38 -10.15
N SER A 311 7.03 -1.89 -9.36
CA SER A 311 8.47 -1.72 -9.53
C SER A 311 8.94 -2.35 -10.85
N GLY A 312 9.79 -1.64 -11.62
CA GLY A 312 10.26 -2.12 -12.93
C GLY A 312 9.32 -1.81 -14.10
N SER A 313 8.09 -1.38 -13.85
CA SER A 313 7.16 -0.95 -14.89
C SER A 313 7.54 0.42 -15.45
N SER A 314 7.33 0.62 -16.74
CA SER A 314 7.54 1.92 -17.35
C SER A 314 6.46 2.92 -16.93
N ARG A 315 6.77 4.20 -17.03
CA ARG A 315 5.80 5.26 -16.74
C ARG A 315 4.55 5.21 -17.64
N ALA A 316 4.69 4.67 -18.87
CA ALA A 316 3.58 4.49 -19.80
C ALA A 316 2.64 3.39 -19.32
N GLU A 317 3.19 2.24 -18.92
CA GLU A 317 2.42 1.11 -18.36
C GLU A 317 1.68 1.49 -17.08
N ILE A 318 2.36 2.17 -16.14
CA ILE A 318 1.70 2.66 -14.92
C ILE A 318 0.54 3.61 -15.27
N ARG A 319 0.74 4.50 -16.25
CA ARG A 319 -0.31 5.43 -16.67
C ARG A 319 -1.49 4.74 -17.34
N GLU A 320 -1.25 3.65 -18.07
CA GLU A 320 -2.30 2.85 -18.69
C GLU A 320 -3.13 2.10 -17.63
N ALA A 321 -2.49 1.64 -16.55
CA ALA A 321 -3.16 0.96 -15.45
C ALA A 321 -4.08 1.91 -14.62
N ILE A 322 -3.74 3.19 -14.54
CA ILE A 322 -4.54 4.22 -13.87
C ILE A 322 -5.76 4.61 -14.71
#